data_3b88b15078c9de9d371b688dc50239bc
#
_entry.id   3b88b15078c9de9d371b688dc50239bc
#
_cell.length_a   1.000
_cell.length_b   1.000
_cell.length_c   1.000
_cell.angle_alpha   90.00
_cell.angle_beta   90.00
_cell.angle_gamma   90.00
#
_symmetry.space_group_name_H-M   'P 1'
#
loop_
_entity.id
_entity.type
_entity.pdbx_description
1 polymer ?
#
loop_
_entity_poly.entity_id
_entity_poly.type
_entity_poly.pdbx_seq_one_letter_code
_entity_poly.pdbx_strand_id
1 'polypeptide(L)'
;MHWLSATHCWTPCMSDRLILLPGWGLSSAPLEPLATALRALDTSVQVQIESLPALGSARLEDWLDELDERLPDDTWLGGWSLGGMLAAELAARRGDRCNGLLTLASNTCFVARANWPEAMPDETFDAFLAGCETDPKAILKRFVLLCAQGAANPRELSRRLAAAVPSPTQRLVEGLQVLAALDTRAALQAFAGPQLHVFAGRDALVPAAAVSGLRGILPRAEISLFEQASHAFMLEEPHRVAGAIGAFMRGRDSDE
;
A
#
# COMPACT_ATOMS: atom_id res chain seq x y z
N MET A 1 -11.82 -51.17 31.40
CA MET A 1 -11.65 -49.70 31.51
C MET A 1 -10.47 -49.31 30.63
N HIS A 2 -10.77 -48.90 29.38
CA HIS A 2 -9.75 -48.45 28.45
C HIS A 2 -9.86 -46.93 28.33
N TRP A 3 -8.84 -46.21 28.79
CA TRP A 3 -8.68 -44.80 28.59
C TRP A 3 -8.09 -44.58 27.19
N LEU A 4 -8.89 -44.03 26.26
CA LEU A 4 -8.40 -43.51 24.99
C LEU A 4 -7.83 -42.12 25.23
N SER A 5 -6.51 -42.00 25.17
CA SER A 5 -5.81 -40.73 25.11
C SER A 5 -6.18 -40.02 23.80
N ALA A 6 -6.91 -38.94 23.89
CA ALA A 6 -7.08 -38.02 22.77
C ALA A 6 -5.74 -37.30 22.53
N THR A 7 -5.00 -37.75 21.52
CA THR A 7 -3.88 -36.98 20.98
C THR A 7 -4.45 -35.73 20.32
N HIS A 8 -4.31 -34.59 21.00
CA HIS A 8 -4.51 -33.29 20.39
C HIS A 8 -3.47 -33.15 19.27
N CYS A 9 -3.94 -33.22 18.04
CA CYS A 9 -3.17 -32.88 16.86
C CYS A 9 -2.93 -31.36 16.93
N TRP A 10 -1.71 -30.97 17.32
CA TRP A 10 -1.26 -29.58 17.17
C TRP A 10 -1.14 -29.33 15.66
N THR A 11 -2.15 -28.70 15.06
CA THR A 11 -1.96 -28.00 13.80
C THR A 11 -0.97 -26.87 14.08
N PRO A 12 0.18 -26.80 13.39
CA PRO A 12 1.05 -25.64 13.53
C PRO A 12 0.22 -24.41 13.13
N CYS A 13 0.16 -23.43 14.01
CA CYS A 13 -0.39 -22.11 13.72
C CYS A 13 0.31 -21.63 12.44
N MET A 14 -0.43 -21.56 11.34
CA MET A 14 0.11 -21.04 10.08
C MET A 14 0.53 -19.60 10.36
N SER A 15 1.83 -19.31 10.27
CA SER A 15 2.32 -17.94 10.45
C SER A 15 1.70 -17.06 9.39
N ASP A 16 1.03 -15.99 9.81
CA ASP A 16 0.49 -15.00 8.88
C ASP A 16 1.62 -14.43 8.01
N ARG A 17 1.41 -14.42 6.71
CA ARG A 17 2.34 -13.79 5.76
C ARG A 17 1.75 -12.47 5.28
N LEU A 18 2.50 -11.39 5.43
CA LEU A 18 2.16 -10.07 4.91
C LEU A 18 3.11 -9.68 3.78
N ILE A 19 2.57 -9.46 2.60
CA ILE A 19 3.29 -8.92 1.44
C ILE A 19 3.06 -7.41 1.38
N LEU A 20 4.13 -6.62 1.28
CA LEU A 20 4.07 -5.17 1.12
C LEU A 20 4.65 -4.74 -0.23
N LEU A 21 3.89 -3.93 -0.97
CA LEU A 21 4.30 -3.34 -2.24
C LEU A 21 4.68 -1.86 -2.06
N PRO A 22 5.79 -1.38 -2.67
CA PRO A 22 6.24 0.01 -2.56
C PRO A 22 5.39 0.97 -3.40
N GLY A 23 5.62 2.28 -3.22
CA GLY A 23 5.07 3.32 -4.05
C GLY A 23 5.79 3.46 -5.39
N TRP A 24 5.20 4.27 -6.29
CA TRP A 24 5.78 4.58 -7.59
C TRP A 24 7.18 5.20 -7.48
N GLY A 25 8.09 4.83 -8.41
CA GLY A 25 9.39 5.47 -8.59
C GLY A 25 10.42 5.23 -7.49
N LEU A 26 10.10 4.41 -6.49
CA LEU A 26 10.98 4.07 -5.37
C LEU A 26 11.19 2.55 -5.25
N SER A 27 12.32 2.18 -4.66
CA SER A 27 12.60 0.78 -4.30
C SER A 27 11.81 0.36 -3.07
N SER A 28 12.00 -0.87 -2.61
CA SER A 28 11.43 -1.42 -1.37
C SER A 28 11.97 -0.75 -0.10
N ALA A 29 13.13 -0.11 -0.15
CA ALA A 29 13.86 0.43 1.01
C ALA A 29 13.01 1.33 1.95
N PRO A 30 12.08 2.19 1.48
CA PRO A 30 11.23 2.98 2.36
C PRO A 30 10.30 2.16 3.25
N LEU A 31 9.98 0.91 2.90
CA LEU A 31 9.13 0.02 3.69
C LEU A 31 9.91 -0.82 4.71
N GLU A 32 11.24 -0.93 4.60
CA GLU A 32 12.05 -1.75 5.50
C GLU A 32 11.94 -1.37 6.99
N PRO A 33 11.89 -0.07 7.39
CA PRO A 33 11.68 0.28 8.79
C PRO A 33 10.33 -0.20 9.33
N LEU A 34 9.27 -0.12 8.52
CA LEU A 34 7.96 -0.67 8.87
C LEU A 34 8.00 -2.19 9.00
N ALA A 35 8.58 -2.89 8.02
CA ALA A 35 8.70 -4.34 8.06
C ALA A 35 9.52 -4.81 9.28
N THR A 36 10.58 -4.10 9.62
CA THR A 36 11.38 -4.36 10.82
C THR A 36 10.55 -4.18 12.10
N ALA A 37 9.77 -3.09 12.17
CA ALA A 37 8.92 -2.82 13.33
C ALA A 37 7.79 -3.87 13.48
N LEU A 38 7.20 -4.33 12.37
CA LEU A 38 6.19 -5.40 12.36
C LEU A 38 6.78 -6.73 12.84
N ARG A 39 7.93 -7.15 12.32
CA ARG A 39 8.63 -8.38 12.74
C ARG A 39 9.03 -8.34 14.23
N ALA A 40 9.35 -7.15 14.75
CA ALA A 40 9.68 -6.95 16.16
C ALA A 40 8.43 -6.97 17.07
N LEU A 41 7.28 -6.53 16.55
CA LEU A 41 6.01 -6.50 17.27
C LEU A 41 5.40 -7.88 17.42
N ASP A 42 5.48 -8.69 16.36
CA ASP A 42 4.93 -10.04 16.32
C ASP A 42 5.82 -10.97 15.46
N THR A 43 6.47 -11.92 16.11
CA THR A 43 7.37 -12.86 15.45
C THR A 43 6.65 -13.96 14.68
N SER A 44 5.34 -14.11 14.85
CA SER A 44 4.51 -15.06 14.07
C SER A 44 4.17 -14.52 12.68
N VAL A 45 4.21 -13.20 12.48
CA VAL A 45 3.94 -12.57 11.19
C VAL A 45 5.21 -12.52 10.32
N GLN A 46 5.16 -13.20 9.17
CA GLN A 46 6.23 -13.13 8.15
C GLN A 46 5.99 -11.94 7.23
N VAL A 47 6.76 -10.87 7.39
CA VAL A 47 6.66 -9.68 6.53
C VAL A 47 7.66 -9.77 5.38
N GLN A 48 7.17 -9.69 4.15
CA GLN A 48 7.95 -9.69 2.92
C GLN A 48 7.65 -8.41 2.13
N ILE A 49 8.68 -7.75 1.63
CA ILE A 49 8.52 -6.59 0.74
C ILE A 49 8.86 -7.04 -0.67
N GLU A 50 7.92 -6.85 -1.59
CA GLU A 50 8.07 -7.21 -2.99
C GLU A 50 8.19 -5.97 -3.86
N SER A 51 8.90 -6.06 -4.99
CA SER A 51 9.00 -4.95 -5.93
C SER A 51 7.73 -4.81 -6.76
N LEU A 52 7.47 -3.60 -7.27
CA LEU A 52 6.47 -3.42 -8.32
C LEU A 52 6.89 -4.16 -9.60
N PRO A 53 5.93 -4.55 -10.46
CA PRO A 53 6.22 -5.09 -11.78
C PRO A 53 7.11 -4.14 -12.59
N ALA A 54 8.07 -4.70 -13.32
CA ALA A 54 8.99 -3.95 -14.18
C ALA A 54 8.65 -4.18 -15.66
N LEU A 55 7.37 -4.06 -16.01
CA LEU A 55 6.85 -4.33 -17.36
C LEU A 55 6.94 -3.11 -18.27
N GLY A 56 7.14 -3.32 -19.57
CA GLY A 56 7.03 -2.31 -20.61
C GLY A 56 5.59 -2.06 -21.06
N SER A 57 4.63 -2.35 -20.20
CA SER A 57 3.21 -2.23 -20.44
C SER A 57 2.58 -1.29 -19.42
N ALA A 58 1.67 -0.43 -19.88
CA ALA A 58 0.82 0.41 -19.03
C ALA A 58 -0.56 -0.22 -18.77
N ARG A 59 -0.77 -1.46 -19.19
CA ARG A 59 -2.02 -2.17 -18.94
C ARG A 59 -2.04 -2.72 -17.52
N LEU A 60 -3.05 -2.35 -16.75
CA LEU A 60 -3.22 -2.81 -15.37
C LEU A 60 -3.25 -4.35 -15.28
N GLU A 61 -3.94 -5.01 -16.20
CA GLU A 61 -4.05 -6.48 -16.21
C GLU A 61 -2.69 -7.17 -16.29
N ASP A 62 -1.77 -6.66 -17.11
CA ASP A 62 -0.42 -7.24 -17.23
C ASP A 62 0.35 -7.15 -15.89
N TRP A 63 0.14 -6.07 -15.13
CA TRP A 63 0.74 -5.88 -13.81
C TRP A 63 0.12 -6.80 -12.76
N LEU A 64 -1.20 -6.98 -12.83
CA LEU A 64 -1.93 -7.88 -11.92
C LEU A 64 -1.59 -9.35 -12.21
N ASP A 65 -1.45 -9.74 -13.49
CA ASP A 65 -1.06 -11.09 -13.89
C ASP A 65 0.34 -11.43 -13.34
N GLU A 66 1.31 -10.54 -13.51
CA GLU A 66 2.68 -10.74 -13.00
C GLU A 66 2.72 -10.81 -11.46
N LEU A 67 1.95 -9.96 -10.77
CA LEU A 67 1.85 -10.01 -9.31
C LEU A 67 1.15 -11.30 -8.84
N ASP A 68 0.08 -11.74 -9.50
CA ASP A 68 -0.66 -12.93 -9.12
C ASP A 68 0.16 -14.21 -9.32
N GLU A 69 0.97 -14.30 -10.39
CA GLU A 69 1.88 -15.41 -10.63
C GLU A 69 3.04 -15.46 -9.62
N ARG A 70 3.55 -14.30 -9.23
CA ARG A 70 4.76 -14.19 -8.40
C ARG A 70 4.49 -14.29 -6.91
N LEU A 71 3.37 -13.76 -6.45
CA LEU A 71 3.05 -13.66 -5.02
C LEU A 71 2.28 -14.91 -4.56
N PRO A 72 2.63 -15.48 -3.39
CA PRO A 72 1.93 -16.64 -2.85
C PRO A 72 0.47 -16.33 -2.50
N ASP A 73 -0.38 -17.35 -2.58
CA ASP A 73 -1.75 -17.33 -2.06
C ASP A 73 -1.77 -17.37 -0.52
N ASP A 74 -2.95 -17.20 0.05
CA ASP A 74 -3.21 -17.27 1.50
C ASP A 74 -2.33 -16.29 2.30
N THR A 75 -2.24 -15.05 1.78
CA THR A 75 -1.43 -13.98 2.37
C THR A 75 -2.24 -12.71 2.59
N TRP A 76 -1.82 -11.90 3.55
CA TRP A 76 -2.20 -10.51 3.63
C TRP A 76 -1.50 -9.73 2.53
N LEU A 77 -2.26 -8.95 1.77
CA LEU A 77 -1.72 -8.04 0.76
C LEU A 77 -1.74 -6.61 1.29
N GLY A 78 -0.66 -5.90 1.09
CA GLY A 78 -0.61 -4.50 1.47
C GLY A 78 0.33 -3.70 0.60
N GLY A 79 0.26 -2.38 0.74
CA GLY A 79 1.18 -1.53 0.00
C GLY A 79 1.03 -0.06 0.30
N TRP A 80 2.04 0.68 -0.12
CA TRP A 80 2.12 2.11 -0.03
C TRP A 80 1.80 2.77 -1.36
N SER A 81 0.89 3.76 -1.36
CA SER A 81 0.57 4.57 -2.55
C SER A 81 0.12 3.67 -3.72
N LEU A 82 0.78 3.68 -4.88
CA LEU A 82 0.52 2.78 -6.01
C LEU A 82 0.50 1.31 -5.58
N GLY A 83 1.44 0.89 -4.71
CA GLY A 83 1.49 -0.48 -4.22
C GLY A 83 0.23 -0.90 -3.46
N GLY A 84 -0.39 0.02 -2.69
CA GLY A 84 -1.65 -0.24 -2.01
C GLY A 84 -2.85 -0.32 -2.96
N MET A 85 -2.85 0.45 -4.06
CA MET A 85 -3.88 0.36 -5.09
C MET A 85 -3.79 -0.96 -5.86
N LEU A 86 -2.58 -1.40 -6.21
CA LEU A 86 -2.35 -2.71 -6.84
C LEU A 86 -2.72 -3.87 -5.90
N ALA A 87 -2.38 -3.75 -4.62
CA ALA A 87 -2.78 -4.74 -3.61
C ALA A 87 -4.30 -4.85 -3.49
N ALA A 88 -5.04 -3.74 -3.60
CA ALA A 88 -6.51 -3.74 -3.57
C ALA A 88 -7.12 -4.47 -4.77
N GLU A 89 -6.63 -4.22 -5.99
CA GLU A 89 -7.08 -4.92 -7.20
C GLU A 89 -6.76 -6.43 -7.12
N LEU A 90 -5.54 -6.76 -6.67
CA LEU A 90 -5.13 -8.16 -6.53
C LEU A 90 -5.91 -8.89 -5.43
N ALA A 91 -6.22 -8.23 -4.31
CA ALA A 91 -7.04 -8.81 -3.24
C ALA A 91 -8.46 -9.15 -3.74
N ALA A 92 -9.09 -8.24 -4.48
CA ALA A 92 -10.39 -8.49 -5.09
C ALA A 92 -10.35 -9.64 -6.11
N ARG A 93 -9.31 -9.71 -6.93
CA ARG A 93 -9.09 -10.78 -7.91
C ARG A 93 -8.90 -12.15 -7.24
N ARG A 94 -8.21 -12.20 -6.10
CA ARG A 94 -7.95 -13.42 -5.34
C ARG A 94 -9.13 -13.88 -4.48
N GLY A 95 -9.96 -12.95 -4.01
CA GLY A 95 -11.07 -13.27 -3.11
C GLY A 95 -10.57 -14.01 -1.86
N ASP A 96 -11.09 -15.22 -1.61
CA ASP A 96 -10.76 -16.03 -0.42
C ASP A 96 -9.30 -16.51 -0.37
N ARG A 97 -8.52 -16.37 -1.46
CA ARG A 97 -7.07 -16.63 -1.46
C ARG A 97 -6.24 -15.45 -0.92
N CYS A 98 -6.89 -14.40 -0.44
CA CYS A 98 -6.26 -13.25 0.20
C CYS A 98 -6.83 -13.08 1.61
N ASN A 99 -5.98 -13.16 2.64
CA ASN A 99 -6.39 -13.13 4.05
C ASN A 99 -6.86 -11.74 4.52
N GLY A 100 -6.43 -10.68 3.83
CA GLY A 100 -6.82 -9.31 4.11
C GLY A 100 -6.00 -8.28 3.37
N LEU A 101 -6.43 -7.03 3.43
CA LEU A 101 -5.87 -5.90 2.70
C LEU A 101 -5.43 -4.78 3.62
N LEU A 102 -4.23 -4.24 3.38
CA LEU A 102 -3.66 -3.09 4.10
C LEU A 102 -3.22 -2.03 3.09
N THR A 103 -3.79 -0.82 3.13
CA THR A 103 -3.33 0.27 2.27
C THR A 103 -2.75 1.43 3.08
N LEU A 104 -1.61 1.95 2.65
CA LEU A 104 -0.89 3.03 3.30
C LEU A 104 -0.77 4.21 2.34
N ALA A 105 -1.34 5.37 2.69
CA ALA A 105 -1.37 6.57 1.84
C ALA A 105 -1.80 6.27 0.39
N SER A 106 -2.82 5.44 0.22
CA SER A 106 -3.38 5.08 -1.10
C SER A 106 -4.78 5.66 -1.24
N ASN A 107 -5.05 6.31 -2.36
CA ASN A 107 -6.41 6.74 -2.72
C ASN A 107 -7.10 5.65 -3.56
N THR A 108 -8.41 5.67 -3.67
CA THR A 108 -9.16 4.78 -4.56
C THR A 108 -8.99 5.13 -6.04
N CYS A 109 -8.89 6.43 -6.33
CA CYS A 109 -8.44 6.99 -7.60
C CYS A 109 -7.34 7.99 -7.29
N PHE A 110 -6.18 7.89 -7.96
CA PHE A 110 -5.10 8.85 -7.76
C PHE A 110 -5.37 10.17 -8.46
N VAL A 111 -5.97 10.10 -9.64
CA VAL A 111 -6.39 11.26 -10.45
C VAL A 111 -7.87 11.53 -10.20
N ALA A 112 -8.23 12.80 -10.05
CA ALA A 112 -9.60 13.22 -9.78
C ALA A 112 -10.57 12.80 -10.91
N ARG A 113 -11.76 12.36 -10.50
CA ARG A 113 -12.85 11.97 -11.41
C ARG A 113 -14.13 12.70 -11.00
N ALA A 114 -15.09 12.85 -11.90
CA ALA A 114 -16.35 13.55 -11.64
C ALA A 114 -17.08 13.05 -10.38
N ASN A 115 -16.98 11.75 -10.10
CA ASN A 115 -17.57 11.08 -8.94
C ASN A 115 -16.55 10.72 -7.83
N TRP A 116 -15.33 11.25 -7.92
CA TRP A 116 -14.27 11.16 -6.92
C TRP A 116 -13.34 12.38 -7.04
N PRO A 117 -13.77 13.57 -6.58
CA PRO A 117 -13.00 14.81 -6.70
C PRO A 117 -11.85 14.92 -5.69
N GLU A 118 -11.87 14.14 -4.60
CA GLU A 118 -10.84 14.14 -3.54
C GLU A 118 -9.60 13.35 -3.95
N ALA A 119 -8.96 13.81 -5.03
CA ALA A 119 -7.75 13.21 -5.61
C ALA A 119 -6.89 14.31 -6.27
N MET A 120 -5.77 13.93 -6.88
CA MET A 120 -4.91 14.88 -7.60
C MET A 120 -5.67 15.46 -8.82
N PRO A 121 -5.68 16.79 -9.00
CA PRO A 121 -6.29 17.38 -10.19
C PRO A 121 -5.67 16.85 -11.49
N ASP A 122 -6.51 16.58 -12.48
CA ASP A 122 -6.13 15.98 -13.77
C ASP A 122 -5.02 16.77 -14.46
N GLU A 123 -5.16 18.10 -14.58
CA GLU A 123 -4.14 18.98 -15.15
C GLU A 123 -2.79 18.91 -14.42
N THR A 124 -2.80 18.71 -13.10
CA THR A 124 -1.59 18.57 -12.29
C THR A 124 -0.90 17.25 -12.58
N PHE A 125 -1.69 16.18 -12.72
CA PHE A 125 -1.17 14.87 -13.06
C PHE A 125 -0.60 14.82 -14.48
N ASP A 126 -1.31 15.38 -15.47
CA ASP A 126 -0.87 15.46 -16.87
C ASP A 126 0.46 16.19 -17.00
N ALA A 127 0.62 17.32 -16.31
CA ALA A 127 1.88 18.06 -16.27
C ALA A 127 3.02 17.23 -15.63
N PHE A 128 2.69 16.39 -14.65
CA PHE A 128 3.65 15.51 -14.00
C PHE A 128 4.07 14.36 -14.93
N LEU A 129 3.13 13.75 -15.64
CA LEU A 129 3.35 12.69 -16.61
C LEU A 129 4.21 13.19 -17.79
N ALA A 130 3.84 14.32 -18.41
CA ALA A 130 4.61 14.96 -19.49
C ALA A 130 6.04 15.33 -19.04
N GLY A 131 6.18 15.82 -17.81
CA GLY A 131 7.49 16.06 -17.21
C GLY A 131 8.31 14.78 -17.04
N CYS A 132 7.68 13.67 -16.69
CA CYS A 132 8.35 12.38 -16.54
C CYS A 132 8.89 11.84 -17.88
N GLU A 133 8.18 12.07 -18.98
CA GLU A 133 8.63 11.73 -20.33
C GLU A 133 9.85 12.56 -20.77
N THR A 134 9.92 13.82 -20.32
CA THR A 134 10.95 14.78 -20.74
C THR A 134 12.20 14.74 -19.85
N ASP A 135 12.01 14.78 -18.51
CA ASP A 135 13.08 14.75 -17.50
C ASP A 135 12.64 13.92 -16.29
N PRO A 136 12.73 12.58 -16.38
CA PRO A 136 12.33 11.68 -15.29
C PRO A 136 13.09 11.94 -13.98
N LYS A 137 14.35 12.43 -14.05
CA LYS A 137 15.12 12.72 -12.84
C LYS A 137 14.59 13.93 -12.09
N ALA A 138 14.23 15.00 -12.80
CA ALA A 138 13.62 16.18 -12.20
C ALA A 138 12.25 15.84 -11.56
N ILE A 139 11.45 15.01 -12.24
CA ILE A 139 10.16 14.57 -11.72
C ILE A 139 10.29 13.68 -10.48
N LEU A 140 11.23 12.73 -10.47
CA LEU A 140 11.49 11.93 -9.26
C LEU A 140 11.95 12.79 -8.09
N LYS A 141 12.79 13.79 -8.33
CA LYS A 141 13.20 14.74 -7.29
C LYS A 141 12.00 15.52 -6.75
N ARG A 142 11.11 15.99 -7.62
CA ARG A 142 9.85 16.66 -7.22
C ARG A 142 8.94 15.72 -6.44
N PHE A 143 8.79 14.48 -6.89
CA PHE A 143 7.98 13.45 -6.22
C PHE A 143 8.48 13.18 -4.79
N VAL A 144 9.79 12.98 -4.62
CA VAL A 144 10.41 12.80 -3.30
C VAL A 144 10.13 13.98 -2.36
N LEU A 145 10.15 15.22 -2.88
CA LEU A 145 9.82 16.40 -2.09
C LEU A 145 8.35 16.43 -1.68
N LEU A 146 7.44 16.04 -2.59
CA LEU A 146 6.00 15.94 -2.30
C LEU A 146 5.72 14.84 -1.27
N CYS A 147 6.35 13.67 -1.36
CA CYS A 147 6.23 12.60 -0.37
C CYS A 147 6.66 13.04 1.04
N ALA A 148 7.65 13.94 1.13
CA ALA A 148 8.17 14.44 2.40
C ALA A 148 7.46 15.71 2.90
N GLN A 149 6.65 16.35 2.05
CA GLN A 149 5.91 17.55 2.42
C GLN A 149 4.91 17.23 3.54
N GLY A 150 4.87 18.07 4.56
CA GLY A 150 4.03 17.85 5.75
C GLY A 150 4.69 17.03 6.86
N ALA A 151 5.84 16.41 6.61
CA ALA A 151 6.62 15.66 7.59
C ALA A 151 7.13 16.55 8.74
N ALA A 152 7.42 15.94 9.87
CA ALA A 152 8.06 16.62 11.00
C ALA A 152 9.47 17.13 10.62
N ASN A 153 10.22 16.36 9.83
CA ASN A 153 11.51 16.75 9.27
C ASN A 153 11.58 16.48 7.76
N PRO A 154 11.01 17.37 6.91
CA PRO A 154 10.92 17.15 5.46
C PRO A 154 12.28 16.98 4.77
N ARG A 155 13.31 17.68 5.23
CA ARG A 155 14.66 17.60 4.64
C ARG A 155 15.29 16.22 4.86
N GLU A 156 15.21 15.70 6.08
CA GLU A 156 15.73 14.36 6.40
C GLU A 156 14.95 13.28 5.68
N LEU A 157 13.61 13.37 5.68
CA LEU A 157 12.77 12.42 4.99
C LEU A 157 13.03 12.42 3.47
N SER A 158 13.13 13.60 2.84
CA SER A 158 13.49 13.72 1.42
C SER A 158 14.84 13.08 1.11
N ARG A 159 15.85 13.27 1.99
CA ARG A 159 17.18 12.66 1.82
C ARG A 159 17.10 11.13 1.85
N ARG A 160 16.33 10.56 2.79
CA ARG A 160 16.11 9.12 2.89
C ARG A 160 15.39 8.57 1.66
N LEU A 161 14.31 9.23 1.21
CA LEU A 161 13.57 8.84 0.01
C LEU A 161 14.42 8.96 -1.26
N ALA A 162 15.23 10.02 -1.39
CA ALA A 162 16.12 10.19 -2.53
C ALA A 162 17.14 9.04 -2.66
N ALA A 163 17.62 8.51 -1.53
CA ALA A 163 18.50 7.35 -1.51
C ALA A 163 17.81 6.05 -1.96
N ALA A 164 16.49 6.01 -1.95
CA ALA A 164 15.69 4.87 -2.37
C ALA A 164 15.25 4.93 -3.85
N VAL A 165 15.61 6.00 -4.57
CA VAL A 165 15.36 6.10 -6.02
C VAL A 165 16.28 5.12 -6.75
N PRO A 166 15.73 4.16 -7.52
CA PRO A 166 16.55 3.18 -8.23
C PRO A 166 17.33 3.80 -9.39
N SER A 167 18.46 3.23 -9.73
CA SER A 167 19.27 3.62 -10.88
C SER A 167 19.63 2.37 -11.69
N PRO A 168 19.33 2.30 -12.99
CA PRO A 168 18.60 3.30 -13.79
C PRO A 168 17.09 3.34 -13.45
N THR A 169 16.50 4.51 -13.66
CA THR A 169 15.06 4.72 -13.53
C THR A 169 14.34 4.19 -14.77
N GLN A 170 13.87 2.96 -14.71
CA GLN A 170 13.12 2.35 -15.80
C GLN A 170 11.63 2.28 -15.44
N ARG A 171 10.78 2.32 -16.46
CA ARG A 171 9.33 2.07 -16.33
C ARG A 171 8.56 3.09 -15.48
N LEU A 172 9.07 4.31 -15.39
CA LEU A 172 8.40 5.37 -14.61
C LEU A 172 7.11 5.83 -15.28
N VAL A 173 7.14 6.00 -16.59
CA VAL A 173 5.98 6.46 -17.38
C VAL A 173 4.88 5.43 -17.34
N GLU A 174 5.20 4.15 -17.58
CA GLU A 174 4.23 3.06 -17.51
C GLU A 174 3.58 2.97 -16.12
N GLY A 175 4.37 3.11 -15.05
CA GLY A 175 3.87 3.14 -13.69
C GLY A 175 2.92 4.32 -13.41
N LEU A 176 3.18 5.51 -13.96
CA LEU A 176 2.27 6.66 -13.87
C LEU A 176 0.99 6.41 -14.68
N GLN A 177 1.09 5.82 -15.86
CA GLN A 177 -0.08 5.50 -16.68
C GLN A 177 -0.98 4.47 -15.99
N VAL A 178 -0.41 3.44 -15.35
CA VAL A 178 -1.16 2.50 -14.51
C VAL A 178 -1.80 3.22 -13.33
N LEU A 179 -1.06 4.11 -12.64
CA LEU A 179 -1.59 4.89 -11.52
C LEU A 179 -2.78 5.77 -11.91
N ALA A 180 -2.73 6.39 -13.11
CA ALA A 180 -3.83 7.20 -13.64
C ALA A 180 -5.07 6.35 -14.00
N ALA A 181 -4.85 5.15 -14.53
CA ALA A 181 -5.93 4.26 -14.93
C ALA A 181 -6.67 3.64 -13.75
N LEU A 182 -5.99 3.44 -12.62
CA LEU A 182 -6.54 2.77 -11.44
C LEU A 182 -7.77 3.49 -10.87
N ASP A 183 -8.82 2.70 -10.66
CA ASP A 183 -10.02 3.03 -9.92
C ASP A 183 -10.42 1.82 -9.07
N THR A 184 -9.90 1.77 -7.87
CA THR A 184 -10.02 0.59 -6.99
C THR A 184 -11.35 0.50 -6.25
N ARG A 185 -12.30 1.41 -6.49
CA ARG A 185 -13.58 1.46 -5.75
C ARG A 185 -14.38 0.17 -5.87
N ALA A 186 -14.49 -0.37 -7.09
CA ALA A 186 -15.21 -1.62 -7.33
C ALA A 186 -14.48 -2.82 -6.69
N ALA A 187 -13.15 -2.86 -6.80
CA ALA A 187 -12.31 -3.90 -6.21
C ALA A 187 -12.44 -3.92 -4.69
N LEU A 188 -12.32 -2.76 -4.04
CA LEU A 188 -12.46 -2.62 -2.59
C LEU A 188 -13.85 -3.04 -2.07
N GLN A 189 -14.92 -2.72 -2.83
CA GLN A 189 -16.28 -3.13 -2.47
C GLN A 189 -16.53 -4.64 -2.70
N ALA A 190 -15.88 -5.22 -3.71
CA ALA A 190 -16.00 -6.65 -4.03
C ALA A 190 -15.20 -7.55 -3.08
N PHE A 191 -14.09 -7.05 -2.52
CA PHE A 191 -13.28 -7.83 -1.60
C PHE A 191 -13.98 -7.98 -0.25
N ALA A 192 -14.36 -9.22 0.08
CA ALA A 192 -15.11 -9.54 1.31
C ALA A 192 -14.22 -9.66 2.56
N GLY A 193 -12.92 -9.82 2.38
CA GLY A 193 -11.95 -9.94 3.47
C GLY A 193 -11.77 -8.66 4.28
N PRO A 194 -11.04 -8.72 5.39
CA PRO A 194 -10.77 -7.57 6.26
C PRO A 194 -9.91 -6.53 5.54
N GLN A 195 -10.22 -5.24 5.77
CA GLN A 195 -9.52 -4.12 5.14
C GLN A 195 -9.14 -3.06 6.16
N LEU A 196 -7.86 -2.66 6.16
CA LEU A 196 -7.36 -1.49 6.89
C LEU A 196 -6.78 -0.48 5.90
N HIS A 197 -7.25 0.76 5.97
CA HIS A 197 -6.77 1.87 5.17
C HIS A 197 -6.19 2.96 6.06
N VAL A 198 -4.89 3.25 5.92
CA VAL A 198 -4.20 4.26 6.73
C VAL A 198 -3.86 5.46 5.86
N PHE A 199 -4.38 6.62 6.26
CA PHE A 199 -4.17 7.91 5.60
C PHE A 199 -3.28 8.83 6.43
N ALA A 200 -2.71 9.83 5.78
CA ALA A 200 -1.92 10.88 6.40
C ALA A 200 -2.61 12.25 6.25
N GLY A 201 -2.72 13.00 7.35
CA GLY A 201 -3.46 14.27 7.37
C GLY A 201 -2.75 15.42 6.66
N ARG A 202 -1.42 15.33 6.50
CA ARG A 202 -0.57 16.31 5.79
C ARG A 202 -0.01 15.79 4.48
N ASP A 203 -0.66 14.80 3.90
CA ASP A 203 -0.27 14.20 2.62
C ASP A 203 -0.49 15.21 1.48
N ALA A 204 0.58 15.49 0.70
CA ALA A 204 0.52 16.39 -0.44
C ALA A 204 0.12 15.70 -1.76
N LEU A 205 -0.01 14.37 -1.76
CA LEU A 205 -0.34 13.55 -2.92
C LEU A 205 -1.74 12.92 -2.82
N VAL A 206 -2.11 12.47 -1.62
CA VAL A 206 -3.41 11.86 -1.32
C VAL A 206 -4.15 12.74 -0.32
N PRO A 207 -5.17 13.48 -0.76
CA PRO A 207 -5.91 14.38 0.13
C PRO A 207 -6.59 13.63 1.29
N ALA A 208 -6.45 14.14 2.53
CA ALA A 208 -7.14 13.56 3.69
C ALA A 208 -8.68 13.56 3.53
N ALA A 209 -9.23 14.42 2.69
CA ALA A 209 -10.65 14.46 2.36
C ALA A 209 -11.16 13.15 1.74
N ALA A 210 -10.29 12.38 1.06
CA ALA A 210 -10.62 11.06 0.51
C ALA A 210 -11.11 10.06 1.56
N VAL A 211 -10.73 10.23 2.84
CA VAL A 211 -11.19 9.41 3.97
C VAL A 211 -12.72 9.41 4.08
N SER A 212 -13.37 10.57 3.88
CA SER A 212 -14.83 10.68 3.96
C SER A 212 -15.51 9.89 2.85
N GLY A 213 -14.98 10.01 1.62
CA GLY A 213 -15.48 9.25 0.47
C GLY A 213 -15.32 7.74 0.68
N LEU A 214 -14.15 7.32 1.17
CA LEU A 214 -13.88 5.91 1.42
C LEU A 214 -14.80 5.31 2.49
N ARG A 215 -15.05 6.02 3.59
CA ARG A 215 -16.03 5.60 4.62
C ARG A 215 -17.44 5.43 4.05
N GLY A 216 -17.81 6.26 3.08
CA GLY A 216 -19.10 6.17 2.41
C GLY A 216 -19.28 4.90 1.58
N ILE A 217 -18.22 4.40 0.95
CA ILE A 217 -18.27 3.19 0.10
C ILE A 217 -17.86 1.91 0.83
N LEU A 218 -17.13 2.00 1.95
CA LEU A 218 -16.63 0.87 2.75
C LEU A 218 -17.01 1.01 4.23
N PRO A 219 -18.27 0.86 4.62
CA PRO A 219 -18.71 1.11 5.99
C PRO A 219 -18.17 0.10 7.03
N ARG A 220 -17.63 -1.04 6.57
CA ARG A 220 -17.06 -2.09 7.42
C ARG A 220 -15.54 -2.10 7.47
N ALA A 221 -14.87 -1.34 6.62
CA ALA A 221 -13.41 -1.24 6.63
C ALA A 221 -12.93 -0.42 7.83
N GLU A 222 -11.78 -0.78 8.39
CA GLU A 222 -11.08 0.07 9.34
C GLU A 222 -10.32 1.17 8.62
N ILE A 223 -10.54 2.42 9.00
CA ILE A 223 -9.90 3.58 8.39
C ILE A 223 -9.27 4.43 9.47
N SER A 224 -7.94 4.52 9.44
CA SER A 224 -7.12 5.31 10.34
C SER A 224 -6.57 6.56 9.65
N LEU A 225 -6.59 7.70 10.33
CA LEU A 225 -5.98 8.95 9.86
C LEU A 225 -4.88 9.41 10.83
N PHE A 226 -3.65 9.50 10.34
CA PHE A 226 -2.51 10.01 11.07
C PHE A 226 -2.38 11.51 10.78
N GLU A 227 -3.07 12.34 11.58
CA GLU A 227 -3.32 13.76 11.36
C GLU A 227 -2.07 14.60 11.03
N GLN A 228 -0.94 14.29 11.65
CA GLN A 228 0.29 15.08 11.54
C GLN A 228 1.32 14.46 10.58
N ALA A 229 0.96 13.38 9.88
CA ALA A 229 1.86 12.59 9.07
C ALA A 229 1.88 13.03 7.59
N SER A 230 3.00 12.80 6.91
CA SER A 230 3.20 13.01 5.48
C SER A 230 2.85 11.76 4.67
N HIS A 231 2.97 11.83 3.32
CA HIS A 231 2.76 10.68 2.44
C HIS A 231 3.67 9.47 2.77
N ALA A 232 4.85 9.71 3.32
CA ALA A 232 5.82 8.67 3.68
C ALA A 232 5.84 8.35 5.19
N PHE A 233 4.70 8.44 5.86
CA PHE A 233 4.57 8.28 7.33
C PHE A 233 5.07 6.93 7.85
N MET A 234 5.00 5.85 7.07
CA MET A 234 5.53 4.54 7.44
C MET A 234 7.07 4.55 7.60
N LEU A 235 7.75 5.55 7.00
CA LEU A 235 9.18 5.79 7.15
C LEU A 235 9.48 6.74 8.32
N GLU A 236 8.53 7.62 8.67
CA GLU A 236 8.65 8.57 9.80
C GLU A 236 8.33 7.91 11.14
N GLU A 237 7.21 7.18 11.19
CA GLU A 237 6.62 6.61 12.41
C GLU A 237 6.42 5.08 12.29
N PRO A 238 7.45 4.29 11.91
CA PRO A 238 7.28 2.87 11.58
C PRO A 238 6.67 2.05 12.73
N HIS A 239 7.03 2.33 13.97
CA HIS A 239 6.50 1.63 15.14
C HIS A 239 5.02 1.93 15.40
N ARG A 240 4.59 3.18 15.17
CA ARG A 240 3.18 3.57 15.30
C ARG A 240 2.32 2.92 14.22
N VAL A 241 2.81 2.88 12.98
CA VAL A 241 2.13 2.21 11.85
C VAL A 241 2.09 0.70 12.10
N ALA A 242 3.19 0.10 12.54
CA ALA A 242 3.24 -1.32 12.89
C ALA A 242 2.24 -1.66 14.02
N GLY A 243 2.12 -0.78 15.02
CA GLY A 243 1.14 -0.94 16.09
C GLY A 243 -0.31 -0.97 15.59
N ALA A 244 -0.68 -0.08 14.68
CA ALA A 244 -2.01 -0.03 14.07
C ALA A 244 -2.29 -1.30 13.23
N ILE A 245 -1.34 -1.70 12.38
CA ILE A 245 -1.46 -2.91 11.56
C ILE A 245 -1.57 -4.16 12.46
N GLY A 246 -0.67 -4.31 13.45
CA GLY A 246 -0.68 -5.46 14.34
C GLY A 246 -1.94 -5.55 15.22
N ALA A 247 -2.49 -4.42 15.66
CA ALA A 247 -3.77 -4.40 16.38
C ALA A 247 -4.92 -4.88 15.47
N PHE A 248 -4.95 -4.40 14.22
CA PHE A 248 -5.97 -4.80 13.25
C PHE A 248 -5.89 -6.30 12.91
N MET A 249 -4.70 -6.83 12.62
CA MET A 249 -4.53 -8.25 12.28
C MET A 249 -4.95 -9.16 13.45
N ARG A 250 -4.51 -8.86 14.70
CA ARG A 250 -4.86 -9.65 15.90
C ARG A 250 -6.33 -9.54 16.32
N GLY A 251 -6.99 -8.42 16.06
CA GLY A 251 -8.41 -8.24 16.38
C GLY A 251 -9.32 -9.23 15.65
N ARG A 252 -8.83 -9.85 14.59
CA ARG A 252 -9.54 -10.85 13.78
C ARG A 252 -9.44 -12.27 14.34
N ASP A 253 -8.31 -12.59 14.98
CA ASP A 253 -8.10 -13.91 15.60
C ASP A 253 -9.00 -14.15 16.83
N SER A 254 -9.65 -13.08 17.33
CA SER A 254 -10.52 -13.13 18.50
C SER A 254 -12.00 -13.33 18.15
N ASP A 255 -12.39 -13.22 16.89
CA ASP A 255 -13.77 -13.27 16.41
C ASP A 255 -14.12 -14.60 15.68
N GLU A 256 -13.17 -15.54 15.58
CA GLU A 256 -13.35 -16.93 15.12
C GLU A 256 -13.46 -17.89 16.33
#